data_b690c0c12ba66d065528f926a21cd3ce
#
_entry.id   b690c0c12ba66d065528f926a21cd3ce
#
_cell.length_a   1.000
_cell.length_b   1.000
_cell.length_c   1.000
_cell.angle_alpha   90.00
_cell.angle_beta   90.00
_cell.angle_gamma   90.00
#
_symmetry.space_group_name_H-M   'P 1'
#
loop_
_entity.id
_entity.type
_entity.pdbx_description
1 polymer ?
#
loop_
_entity_poly.entity_id
_entity_poly.type
_entity_poly.pdbx_seq_one_letter_code
_entity_poly.pdbx_strand_id
1 'polypeptide(L)'
;MDGVRHGCCEWCRVTAPIQINGTVVAKGAPNRCKDGSTKMCSIVVSDELGLIRLYPLTVSGNKDIRIWSRIRGEVRKSNTDQRTESFRVVDVEPIGSIDEPRAKSELMNSCVLRSGYVDPIEYQNQRRLSICVVKSEFALGAELEARTEVDSEPVIDSEDAWVMSQADFPFKPYIKWRSVQGTSHRTHICSQEVYMGMKHNASSPFRIFENLHVGDADYEHWLILGNMRDRRNVWVIAHMHRQKKIASATNISSLIFDGDEKNWPYSQQEEINARTVEPQKTFSFTT
;
A
#
# COMPACT_ATOMS: atom_id res chain seq x y z
N MET A 1 -52.48 -3.22 -24.49
CA MET A 1 -51.10 -3.57 -24.90
C MET A 1 -50.17 -2.62 -24.16
N ASP A 2 -49.84 -2.97 -22.96
CA ASP A 2 -49.09 -2.08 -22.04
C ASP A 2 -47.61 -2.45 -22.12
N GLY A 3 -46.82 -1.50 -22.62
CA GLY A 3 -45.39 -1.64 -22.76
C GLY A 3 -44.69 -1.55 -21.39
N VAL A 4 -44.19 -2.67 -20.92
CA VAL A 4 -43.31 -2.76 -19.76
C VAL A 4 -42.00 -2.05 -20.11
N ARG A 5 -41.83 -0.83 -19.62
CA ARG A 5 -40.52 -0.14 -19.62
C ARG A 5 -39.63 -0.84 -18.63
N HIS A 6 -38.69 -1.62 -19.09
CA HIS A 6 -37.58 -2.11 -18.32
C HIS A 6 -36.78 -0.91 -17.81
N GLY A 7 -37.01 -0.55 -16.56
CA GLY A 7 -36.17 0.40 -15.85
C GLY A 7 -34.74 -0.14 -15.79
N CYS A 8 -33.86 0.48 -16.55
CA CYS A 8 -32.44 0.20 -16.50
C CYS A 8 -31.96 0.52 -15.08
N CYS A 9 -31.51 -0.51 -14.38
CA CYS A 9 -31.06 -0.44 -12.98
C CYS A 9 -29.92 0.59 -12.90
N GLU A 10 -30.11 1.67 -12.15
CA GLU A 10 -29.18 2.79 -11.97
C GLU A 10 -27.82 2.36 -11.37
N TRP A 11 -27.73 1.11 -10.94
CA TRP A 11 -26.56 0.49 -10.30
C TRP A 11 -25.48 -0.02 -11.28
N CYS A 12 -25.72 0.03 -12.58
CA CYS A 12 -24.78 -0.40 -13.61
C CYS A 12 -24.00 0.76 -14.25
N ARG A 13 -23.68 1.82 -13.51
CA ARG A 13 -22.68 2.78 -14.00
C ARG A 13 -21.30 2.10 -13.94
N VAL A 14 -20.97 1.40 -15.02
CA VAL A 14 -19.58 1.00 -15.28
C VAL A 14 -18.79 2.29 -15.40
N THR A 15 -17.99 2.60 -14.38
CA THR A 15 -17.10 3.76 -14.44
C THR A 15 -16.18 3.59 -15.66
N ALA A 16 -16.03 4.65 -16.45
CA ALA A 16 -15.12 4.64 -17.58
C ALA A 16 -13.71 4.25 -17.11
N PRO A 17 -12.98 3.48 -17.92
CA PRO A 17 -11.60 3.15 -17.60
C PRO A 17 -10.74 4.42 -17.59
N ILE A 18 -9.73 4.41 -16.77
CA ILE A 18 -8.78 5.51 -16.57
C ILE A 18 -7.41 5.00 -17.00
N GLN A 19 -6.74 5.75 -17.86
CA GLN A 19 -5.35 5.50 -18.22
C GLN A 19 -4.47 5.97 -17.09
N ILE A 20 -3.47 5.16 -16.73
CA ILE A 20 -2.49 5.50 -15.70
C ILE A 20 -1.07 5.25 -16.20
N ASN A 21 -0.16 6.10 -15.72
CA ASN A 21 1.27 5.83 -15.64
C ASN A 21 1.66 5.86 -14.17
N GLY A 22 2.66 5.08 -13.78
CA GLY A 22 3.08 5.11 -12.39
C GLY A 22 4.19 4.12 -12.06
N THR A 23 4.59 4.12 -10.79
CA THR A 23 5.62 3.23 -10.26
C THR A 23 5.04 2.33 -9.19
N VAL A 24 5.26 1.02 -9.30
CA VAL A 24 4.88 0.04 -8.28
C VAL A 24 5.82 0.18 -7.09
N VAL A 25 5.30 0.59 -5.94
CA VAL A 25 6.10 0.82 -4.73
C VAL A 25 5.87 -0.23 -3.65
N ALA A 26 4.80 -1.04 -3.75
CA ALA A 26 4.56 -2.15 -2.86
C ALA A 26 3.81 -3.28 -3.56
N LYS A 27 4.14 -4.52 -3.16
CA LYS A 27 3.38 -5.73 -3.51
C LYS A 27 3.04 -6.46 -2.21
N GLY A 28 1.75 -6.57 -1.94
CA GLY A 28 1.26 -7.33 -0.80
C GLY A 28 1.57 -8.81 -0.95
N ALA A 29 1.68 -9.51 0.16
CA ALA A 29 1.83 -10.95 0.14
C ALA A 29 0.59 -11.60 -0.51
N PRO A 30 0.77 -12.62 -1.33
CA PRO A 30 -0.32 -13.29 -2.02
C PRO A 30 -1.35 -13.90 -1.07
N ASN A 31 -2.60 -13.87 -1.49
CA ASN A 31 -3.70 -14.54 -0.79
C ASN A 31 -4.37 -15.52 -1.74
N ARG A 32 -4.66 -16.73 -1.25
CA ARG A 32 -5.52 -17.67 -1.95
C ARG A 32 -6.94 -17.19 -1.94
N CYS A 33 -7.58 -17.30 -3.09
CA CYS A 33 -8.99 -17.01 -3.25
C CYS A 33 -9.79 -18.30 -3.29
N LYS A 34 -11.10 -18.24 -3.02
CA LYS A 34 -12.00 -19.39 -3.07
C LYS A 34 -12.08 -20.07 -4.44
N ASP A 35 -11.73 -19.34 -5.50
CA ASP A 35 -11.67 -19.84 -6.88
C ASP A 35 -10.34 -20.55 -7.21
N GLY A 36 -9.49 -20.79 -6.22
CA GLY A 36 -8.17 -21.43 -6.38
C GLY A 36 -7.09 -20.48 -6.91
N SER A 37 -7.44 -19.30 -7.38
CA SER A 37 -6.46 -18.32 -7.88
C SER A 37 -5.70 -17.66 -6.72
N THR A 38 -4.45 -17.29 -7.00
CA THR A 38 -3.64 -16.51 -6.06
C THR A 38 -3.58 -15.05 -6.52
N LYS A 39 -4.09 -14.17 -5.68
CA LYS A 39 -4.21 -12.75 -5.97
C LYS A 39 -3.41 -11.92 -4.97
N MET A 40 -2.84 -10.83 -5.46
CA MET A 40 -2.12 -9.86 -4.64
C MET A 40 -2.65 -8.45 -4.84
N CYS A 41 -2.37 -7.60 -3.88
CA CYS A 41 -2.59 -6.17 -3.96
C CYS A 41 -1.24 -5.49 -4.26
N SER A 42 -1.22 -4.52 -5.15
CA SER A 42 -0.07 -3.64 -5.36
C SER A 42 -0.44 -2.20 -5.05
N ILE A 43 0.51 -1.44 -4.50
CA ILE A 43 0.41 0.01 -4.33
C ILE A 43 1.29 0.65 -5.39
N VAL A 44 0.73 1.63 -6.06
CA VAL A 44 1.35 2.36 -7.17
C VAL A 44 1.32 3.84 -6.85
N VAL A 45 2.42 4.54 -7.11
CA VAL A 45 2.44 6.00 -7.21
C VAL A 45 2.10 6.31 -8.67
N SER A 46 0.87 6.71 -8.91
CA SER A 46 0.40 7.13 -10.24
C SER A 46 0.69 8.61 -10.45
N ASP A 47 1.11 8.93 -11.66
CA ASP A 47 1.39 10.31 -12.07
C ASP A 47 0.10 11.15 -12.07
N GLU A 48 -1.07 10.52 -12.33
CA GLU A 48 -2.38 11.18 -12.44
C GLU A 48 -3.22 11.14 -11.16
N LEU A 49 -3.08 10.05 -10.36
CA LEU A 49 -4.01 9.74 -9.25
C LEU A 49 -3.34 9.71 -7.87
N GLY A 50 -2.00 9.93 -7.80
CA GLY A 50 -1.24 9.78 -6.56
C GLY A 50 -1.14 8.33 -6.09
N LEU A 51 -1.20 8.08 -4.79
CA LEU A 51 -1.14 6.73 -4.25
C LEU A 51 -2.45 5.96 -4.51
N ILE A 52 -2.36 4.90 -5.31
CA ILE A 52 -3.48 4.03 -5.62
C ILE A 52 -3.17 2.57 -5.28
N ARG A 53 -4.24 1.80 -5.07
CA ARG A 53 -4.19 0.35 -4.90
C ARG A 53 -4.76 -0.33 -6.13
N LEU A 54 -3.99 -1.23 -6.70
CA LEU A 54 -4.40 -2.09 -7.79
C LEU A 54 -4.74 -3.49 -7.25
N TYR A 55 -5.98 -3.95 -7.48
CA TYR A 55 -6.44 -5.27 -7.07
C TYR A 55 -7.62 -5.74 -7.94
N PRO A 56 -7.69 -7.02 -8.30
CA PRO A 56 -6.67 -8.03 -8.10
C PRO A 56 -5.58 -8.00 -9.17
N LEU A 57 -4.34 -8.31 -8.77
CA LEU A 57 -3.31 -8.74 -9.70
C LEU A 57 -3.12 -10.23 -9.52
N THR A 58 -3.17 -11.01 -10.59
CA THR A 58 -2.81 -12.42 -10.55
C THR A 58 -1.30 -12.54 -10.51
N VAL A 59 -0.80 -13.54 -9.78
CA VAL A 59 0.65 -13.73 -9.64
C VAL A 59 1.26 -14.15 -10.97
N SER A 60 0.66 -15.13 -11.65
CA SER A 60 1.10 -15.64 -12.95
C SER A 60 1.08 -14.59 -14.06
N GLY A 61 -0.02 -13.82 -14.15
CA GLY A 61 -0.18 -12.81 -15.19
C GLY A 61 0.68 -11.56 -15.04
N ASN A 62 1.28 -11.33 -13.85
CA ASN A 62 2.01 -10.11 -13.53
C ASN A 62 3.40 -10.38 -12.94
N LYS A 63 4.01 -11.51 -13.30
CA LYS A 63 5.33 -11.91 -12.82
C LYS A 63 6.44 -10.91 -13.18
N ASP A 64 6.30 -10.23 -14.31
CA ASP A 64 7.28 -9.26 -14.80
C ASP A 64 7.12 -7.86 -14.14
N ILE A 65 6.00 -7.61 -13.50
CA ILE A 65 5.78 -6.38 -12.73
C ILE A 65 6.42 -6.57 -11.34
N ARG A 66 7.52 -5.89 -11.10
CA ARG A 66 8.28 -5.93 -9.83
C ARG A 66 8.05 -4.64 -9.05
N ILE A 67 8.46 -4.61 -7.78
CA ILE A 67 8.59 -3.36 -7.04
C ILE A 67 9.62 -2.50 -7.77
N TRP A 68 9.33 -1.21 -7.93
CA TRP A 68 10.04 -0.22 -8.74
C TRP A 68 9.83 -0.34 -10.25
N SER A 69 9.04 -1.30 -10.74
CA SER A 69 8.61 -1.25 -12.15
C SER A 69 7.79 0.01 -12.40
N ARG A 70 8.12 0.71 -13.48
CA ARG A 70 7.22 1.68 -14.08
C ARG A 70 6.21 0.92 -14.93
N ILE A 71 4.94 1.27 -14.77
CA ILE A 71 3.83 0.64 -15.47
C ILE A 71 3.00 1.67 -16.19
N ARG A 72 2.38 1.23 -17.26
CA ARG A 72 1.32 1.93 -17.98
C ARG A 72 0.13 1.00 -18.12
N GLY A 73 -1.08 1.53 -18.14
CA GLY A 73 -2.24 0.69 -18.39
C GLY A 73 -3.56 1.35 -18.07
N GLU A 74 -4.58 0.53 -18.08
CA GLU A 74 -5.96 0.90 -17.87
C GLU A 74 -6.51 0.32 -16.58
N VAL A 75 -7.13 1.15 -15.77
CA VAL A 75 -7.76 0.74 -14.51
C VAL A 75 -9.20 1.26 -14.44
N ARG A 76 -10.01 0.62 -13.61
CA ARG A 76 -11.38 1.07 -13.31
C ARG A 76 -11.57 1.19 -11.82
N LYS A 77 -12.40 2.13 -11.39
CA LYS A 77 -12.79 2.22 -9.98
C LYS A 77 -13.41 0.89 -9.53
N SER A 78 -13.00 0.42 -8.35
CA SER A 78 -13.55 -0.82 -7.80
C SER A 78 -14.98 -0.59 -7.30
N ASN A 79 -15.93 -1.38 -7.79
CA ASN A 79 -17.33 -1.34 -7.33
C ASN A 79 -17.52 -2.13 -6.02
N THR A 80 -16.60 -3.04 -5.70
CA THR A 80 -16.68 -3.91 -4.51
C THR A 80 -15.80 -3.44 -3.36
N ASP A 81 -14.96 -2.43 -3.58
CA ASP A 81 -14.08 -1.84 -2.58
C ASP A 81 -14.40 -0.35 -2.45
N GLN A 82 -14.92 0.03 -1.28
CA GLN A 82 -15.34 1.40 -1.00
C GLN A 82 -14.19 2.36 -0.71
N ARG A 83 -12.93 1.86 -0.68
CA ARG A 83 -11.75 2.72 -0.49
C ARG A 83 -11.52 3.56 -1.74
N THR A 84 -11.35 4.86 -1.54
CA THR A 84 -11.27 5.84 -2.65
C THR A 84 -10.08 5.57 -3.57
N GLU A 85 -9.00 5.02 -3.06
CA GLU A 85 -7.77 4.74 -3.79
C GLU A 85 -7.71 3.34 -4.41
N SER A 86 -8.81 2.56 -4.34
CA SER A 86 -8.83 1.18 -4.86
C SER A 86 -9.35 1.12 -6.29
N PHE A 87 -8.56 0.51 -7.16
CA PHE A 87 -8.86 0.32 -8.58
C PHE A 87 -8.71 -1.13 -8.98
N ARG A 88 -9.55 -1.55 -9.93
CA ARG A 88 -9.43 -2.82 -10.64
C ARG A 88 -8.54 -2.65 -11.85
N VAL A 89 -7.62 -3.57 -12.03
CA VAL A 89 -6.82 -3.65 -13.24
C VAL A 89 -7.69 -4.14 -14.39
N VAL A 90 -7.65 -3.44 -15.52
CA VAL A 90 -8.18 -3.88 -16.81
C VAL A 90 -7.05 -4.47 -17.62
N ASP A 91 -5.98 -3.68 -17.77
CA ASP A 91 -4.75 -4.08 -18.44
C ASP A 91 -3.60 -3.22 -17.88
N VAL A 92 -2.45 -3.82 -17.61
CA VAL A 92 -1.23 -3.10 -17.20
C VAL A 92 0.00 -3.81 -17.73
N GLU A 93 0.94 -3.03 -18.23
CA GLU A 93 2.22 -3.51 -18.74
C GLU A 93 3.39 -2.78 -18.07
N PRO A 94 4.52 -3.45 -17.84
CA PRO A 94 5.74 -2.80 -17.42
C PRO A 94 6.36 -2.05 -18.61
N ILE A 95 6.77 -0.79 -18.38
CA ILE A 95 7.42 0.06 -19.39
C ILE A 95 8.86 0.46 -18.99
N GLY A 96 9.35 -0.04 -17.86
CA GLY A 96 10.68 0.24 -17.35
C GLY A 96 10.78 0.02 -15.84
N SER A 97 11.85 0.51 -15.23
CA SER A 97 12.07 0.45 -13.77
C SER A 97 12.78 1.69 -13.24
N ILE A 98 12.66 1.95 -11.96
CA ILE A 98 13.52 2.87 -11.23
C ILE A 98 14.59 2.03 -10.54
N ASP A 99 15.83 2.10 -11.02
CA ASP A 99 16.92 1.29 -10.47
C ASP A 99 17.81 2.09 -9.52
N GLU A 100 17.92 3.39 -9.75
CA GLU A 100 18.77 4.30 -9.00
C GLU A 100 18.23 4.50 -7.57
N PRO A 101 19.04 4.19 -6.50
CA PRO A 101 18.59 4.25 -5.11
C PRO A 101 18.11 5.64 -4.68
N ARG A 102 18.76 6.69 -5.16
CA ARG A 102 18.40 8.07 -4.84
C ARG A 102 17.01 8.41 -5.39
N ALA A 103 16.72 8.04 -6.65
CA ALA A 103 15.41 8.26 -7.26
C ALA A 103 14.29 7.52 -6.52
N LYS A 104 14.57 6.30 -6.01
CA LYS A 104 13.61 5.56 -5.16
C LYS A 104 13.29 6.33 -3.88
N SER A 105 14.32 6.86 -3.20
CA SER A 105 14.13 7.59 -1.96
C SER A 105 13.49 8.96 -2.18
N GLU A 106 13.81 9.63 -3.27
CA GLU A 106 13.15 10.88 -3.67
C GLU A 106 11.66 10.64 -3.91
N LEU A 107 11.29 9.57 -4.64
CA LEU A 107 9.90 9.18 -4.82
C LEU A 107 9.22 8.87 -3.48
N MET A 108 9.88 8.11 -2.59
CA MET A 108 9.31 7.83 -1.27
C MET A 108 9.13 9.09 -0.43
N ASN A 109 10.11 9.98 -0.42
CA ASN A 109 10.02 11.27 0.30
C ASN A 109 8.87 12.13 -0.23
N SER A 110 8.63 12.10 -1.54
CA SER A 110 7.49 12.80 -2.14
C SER A 110 6.14 12.25 -1.68
N CYS A 111 6.08 11.00 -1.27
CA CYS A 111 4.86 10.32 -0.80
C CYS A 111 4.68 10.36 0.72
N VAL A 112 5.67 10.85 1.48
CA VAL A 112 5.60 10.84 2.96
C VAL A 112 4.44 11.71 3.44
N LEU A 113 3.55 11.11 4.19
CA LEU A 113 2.44 11.81 4.81
C LEU A 113 2.94 12.78 5.88
N ARG A 114 2.58 14.04 5.73
CA ARG A 114 2.82 15.10 6.72
C ARG A 114 1.54 15.34 7.51
N SER A 115 1.38 14.64 8.61
CA SER A 115 0.17 14.70 9.45
C SER A 115 0.20 15.81 10.52
N GLY A 116 1.26 16.62 10.55
CA GLY A 116 1.42 17.66 11.57
C GLY A 116 1.52 17.08 12.98
N TYR A 117 0.58 17.45 13.86
CA TYR A 117 0.54 17.00 15.26
C TYR A 117 -0.31 15.74 15.47
N VAL A 118 -0.94 15.21 14.44
CA VAL A 118 -1.79 14.01 14.51
C VAL A 118 -1.00 12.80 14.07
N ASP A 119 -1.18 11.68 14.77
CA ASP A 119 -0.59 10.41 14.36
C ASP A 119 -1.00 10.05 12.91
N PRO A 120 -0.07 9.58 12.05
CA PRO A 120 -0.37 9.35 10.64
C PRO A 120 -1.50 8.35 10.41
N ILE A 121 -1.61 7.30 11.23
CA ILE A 121 -2.69 6.32 11.12
C ILE A 121 -4.02 6.94 11.52
N GLU A 122 -4.05 7.67 12.63
CA GLU A 122 -5.24 8.37 13.08
C GLU A 122 -5.69 9.43 12.08
N TYR A 123 -4.76 10.22 11.55
CA TYR A 123 -5.03 11.22 10.52
C TYR A 123 -5.69 10.61 9.29
N GLN A 124 -5.17 9.48 8.79
CA GLN A 124 -5.76 8.79 7.64
C GLN A 124 -7.13 8.17 7.97
N ASN A 125 -7.32 7.66 9.18
CA ASN A 125 -8.61 7.13 9.62
C ASN A 125 -9.67 8.24 9.65
N GLN A 126 -9.34 9.42 10.16
CA GLN A 126 -10.23 10.59 10.18
C GLN A 126 -10.60 11.02 8.75
N ARG A 127 -9.66 10.96 7.81
CA ARG A 127 -9.89 11.30 6.39
C ARG A 127 -10.50 10.16 5.58
N ARG A 128 -10.69 8.98 6.16
CA ARG A 128 -11.17 7.75 5.50
C ARG A 128 -10.29 7.30 4.32
N LEU A 129 -9.04 7.72 4.30
CA LEU A 129 -8.05 7.25 3.34
C LEU A 129 -7.49 5.90 3.76
N SER A 130 -6.86 5.17 2.85
CA SER A 130 -6.54 3.76 3.06
C SER A 130 -5.10 3.39 2.74
N ILE A 131 -4.31 4.34 2.29
CA ILE A 131 -2.89 4.16 1.96
C ILE A 131 -2.12 5.37 2.49
N CYS A 132 -0.93 5.14 3.03
CA CYS A 132 0.03 6.22 3.31
C CYS A 132 1.47 5.70 3.29
N VAL A 133 2.40 6.63 3.16
CA VAL A 133 3.84 6.39 3.35
C VAL A 133 4.29 7.17 4.57
N VAL A 134 4.99 6.49 5.48
CA VAL A 134 5.55 7.10 6.69
C VAL A 134 7.05 6.88 6.66
N LYS A 135 7.83 7.92 6.86
CA LYS A 135 9.26 7.80 7.12
C LYS A 135 9.46 7.55 8.60
N SER A 136 10.18 6.48 8.96
CA SER A 136 10.52 6.24 10.36
C SER A 136 11.74 7.09 10.74
N GLU A 137 11.60 7.89 11.76
CA GLU A 137 12.71 8.70 12.33
C GLU A 137 13.47 7.95 13.43
N PHE A 138 12.90 6.87 13.93
CA PHE A 138 13.45 6.05 15.01
C PHE A 138 13.83 4.68 14.49
N ALA A 139 14.77 4.05 15.17
CA ALA A 139 15.13 2.67 14.91
C ALA A 139 13.90 1.75 15.01
N LEU A 140 13.74 0.91 14.00
CA LEU A 140 12.67 -0.08 13.95
C LEU A 140 13.00 -1.27 14.83
N GLY A 141 11.96 -1.89 15.41
CA GLY A 141 12.07 -3.22 16.03
C GLY A 141 11.35 -4.26 15.18
N ALA A 142 11.82 -5.50 15.21
CA ALA A 142 11.19 -6.62 14.51
C ALA A 142 10.68 -7.67 15.49
N GLU A 143 9.62 -8.37 15.09
CA GLU A 143 9.04 -9.46 15.86
C GLU A 143 8.42 -10.51 14.95
N LEU A 144 8.58 -11.78 15.32
CA LEU A 144 7.85 -12.90 14.71
C LEU A 144 6.90 -13.47 15.75
N GLU A 145 5.62 -13.46 15.45
CA GLU A 145 4.58 -14.09 16.25
C GLU A 145 4.23 -15.45 15.67
N ALA A 146 4.31 -16.50 16.47
CA ALA A 146 3.89 -17.83 16.02
C ALA A 146 2.38 -17.85 15.73
N ARG A 147 1.97 -18.50 14.64
CA ARG A 147 0.56 -18.76 14.37
C ARG A 147 0.10 -19.93 15.20
N THR A 148 -1.04 -19.80 15.83
CA THR A 148 -1.70 -20.87 16.59
C THR A 148 -2.38 -21.88 15.67
N GLU A 149 -2.78 -21.45 14.48
CA GLU A 149 -3.40 -22.28 13.45
C GLU A 149 -2.69 -21.98 12.12
N VAL A 150 -2.10 -23.00 11.52
CA VAL A 150 -1.64 -22.97 10.14
C VAL A 150 -2.76 -23.57 9.32
N ASP A 151 -3.45 -22.76 8.52
CA ASP A 151 -4.41 -23.26 7.55
C ASP A 151 -3.66 -24.06 6.47
N SER A 152 -3.33 -25.30 6.80
CA SER A 152 -2.61 -26.23 5.92
C SER A 152 -3.57 -26.97 4.99
N GLU A 153 -4.44 -26.26 4.28
CA GLU A 153 -5.07 -26.87 3.12
C GLU A 153 -4.01 -27.11 2.04
N PRO A 154 -3.91 -28.36 1.54
CA PRO A 154 -2.91 -28.68 0.54
C PRO A 154 -3.08 -27.83 -0.70
N VAL A 155 -1.97 -27.37 -1.25
CA VAL A 155 -1.92 -26.63 -2.51
C VAL A 155 -2.47 -27.55 -3.60
N ILE A 156 -3.65 -27.25 -4.11
CA ILE A 156 -4.14 -27.88 -5.33
C ILE A 156 -3.22 -27.40 -6.46
N ASP A 157 -2.84 -28.32 -7.30
CA ASP A 157 -1.96 -28.15 -8.46
C ASP A 157 -2.42 -26.95 -9.32
N SER A 158 -1.86 -25.79 -9.10
CA SER A 158 -2.10 -24.58 -9.87
C SER A 158 -0.77 -24.02 -10.37
N GLU A 159 -0.77 -23.32 -11.48
CA GLU A 159 0.42 -22.63 -11.99
C GLU A 159 1.09 -21.71 -10.94
N ASP A 160 0.31 -21.29 -9.93
CA ASP A 160 0.73 -20.46 -8.81
C ASP A 160 1.18 -21.28 -7.58
N ALA A 161 1.29 -22.61 -7.67
CA ALA A 161 1.64 -23.50 -6.54
C ALA A 161 2.99 -23.17 -5.88
N TRP A 162 3.89 -22.50 -6.61
CA TRP A 162 5.17 -22.03 -6.10
C TRP A 162 5.04 -20.78 -5.20
N VAL A 163 3.89 -20.10 -5.23
CA VAL A 163 3.63 -18.88 -4.48
C VAL A 163 2.91 -19.23 -3.19
N MET A 164 3.62 -19.18 -2.07
CA MET A 164 3.03 -19.40 -0.76
C MET A 164 2.11 -18.24 -0.38
N SER A 165 0.91 -18.58 0.09
CA SER A 165 0.01 -17.62 0.73
C SER A 165 0.55 -17.22 2.11
N GLN A 166 0.12 -16.05 2.62
CA GLN A 166 0.41 -15.65 3.99
C GLN A 166 -0.01 -16.70 5.02
N ALA A 167 -1.11 -17.44 4.77
CA ALA A 167 -1.62 -18.47 5.66
C ALA A 167 -0.66 -19.66 5.81
N ASP A 168 0.16 -19.94 4.80
CA ASP A 168 1.08 -21.09 4.77
C ASP A 168 2.32 -20.91 5.68
N PHE A 169 2.52 -19.71 6.22
CA PHE A 169 3.69 -19.44 7.08
C PHE A 169 3.38 -19.66 8.55
N PRO A 170 4.28 -20.32 9.31
CA PRO A 170 4.08 -20.55 10.73
C PRO A 170 4.21 -19.28 11.58
N PHE A 171 4.63 -18.18 11.01
CA PHE A 171 4.86 -16.92 11.71
C PHE A 171 4.16 -15.75 11.02
N LYS A 172 3.77 -14.76 11.83
CA LYS A 172 3.34 -13.43 11.39
C LYS A 172 4.45 -12.44 11.70
N PRO A 173 5.03 -11.77 10.68
CA PRO A 173 6.05 -10.77 10.88
C PRO A 173 5.44 -9.42 11.29
N TYR A 174 6.05 -8.75 12.27
CA TYR A 174 5.66 -7.42 12.73
C TYR A 174 6.86 -6.49 12.78
N ILE A 175 6.58 -5.20 12.53
CA ILE A 175 7.50 -4.09 12.80
C ILE A 175 6.94 -3.27 13.95
N LYS A 176 7.81 -2.98 14.92
CA LYS A 176 7.58 -1.96 15.95
C LYS A 176 8.22 -0.67 15.47
N TRP A 177 7.43 0.38 15.40
CA TRP A 177 7.88 1.69 14.95
C TRP A 177 7.20 2.78 15.77
N ARG A 178 7.76 3.98 15.70
CA ARG A 178 7.22 5.14 16.41
C ARG A 178 6.99 6.28 15.40
N SER A 179 5.83 6.90 15.50
CA SER A 179 5.51 8.09 14.71
C SER A 179 6.30 9.31 15.22
N VAL A 180 6.36 10.37 14.41
CA VAL A 180 6.98 11.65 14.78
C VAL A 180 6.35 12.23 16.04
N GLN A 181 5.05 11.97 16.25
CA GLN A 181 4.30 12.39 17.45
C GLN A 181 4.61 11.53 18.69
N GLY A 182 5.47 10.52 18.56
CA GLY A 182 5.87 9.64 19.65
C GLY A 182 4.95 8.45 19.89
N THR A 183 3.86 8.29 19.14
CA THR A 183 2.97 7.13 19.24
C THR A 183 3.68 5.87 18.77
N SER A 184 3.63 4.84 19.61
CA SER A 184 4.24 3.53 19.32
C SER A 184 3.24 2.63 18.61
N HIS A 185 3.70 1.99 17.54
CA HIS A 185 2.93 1.06 16.72
C HIS A 185 3.59 -0.31 16.66
N ARG A 186 2.77 -1.35 16.62
CA ARG A 186 3.14 -2.73 16.26
C ARG A 186 2.30 -3.12 15.06
N THR A 187 2.92 -3.16 13.89
CA THR A 187 2.19 -3.30 12.62
C THR A 187 2.62 -4.58 11.89
N HIS A 188 1.64 -5.40 11.52
CA HIS A 188 1.86 -6.61 10.74
C HIS A 188 2.39 -6.26 9.35
N ILE A 189 3.40 -7.01 8.88
CA ILE A 189 3.91 -6.87 7.52
C ILE A 189 3.18 -7.87 6.61
N CYS A 190 2.59 -7.35 5.53
CA CYS A 190 1.96 -8.12 4.47
C CYS A 190 2.70 -7.93 3.14
N SER A 191 4.04 -7.88 3.17
CA SER A 191 4.89 -7.68 1.99
C SER A 191 5.25 -9.01 1.35
N GLN A 192 5.15 -9.10 0.02
CA GLN A 192 5.62 -10.26 -0.74
C GLN A 192 7.11 -10.51 -0.48
N GLU A 193 7.95 -9.47 -0.48
CA GLU A 193 9.40 -9.59 -0.23
C GLU A 193 9.69 -10.27 1.10
N VAL A 194 9.00 -9.87 2.18
CA VAL A 194 9.21 -10.41 3.52
C VAL A 194 8.84 -11.88 3.59
N TYR A 195 7.67 -12.24 3.06
CA TYR A 195 7.23 -13.64 3.06
C TYR A 195 8.12 -14.53 2.19
N MET A 196 8.54 -14.07 1.03
CA MET A 196 9.51 -14.80 0.20
C MET A 196 10.87 -14.91 0.88
N GLY A 197 11.34 -13.86 1.54
CA GLY A 197 12.58 -13.88 2.32
C GLY A 197 12.53 -14.88 3.48
N MET A 198 11.42 -14.97 4.21
CA MET A 198 11.21 -15.98 5.25
C MET A 198 11.20 -17.39 4.67
N LYS A 199 10.58 -17.60 3.49
CA LYS A 199 10.60 -18.89 2.79
C LYS A 199 12.02 -19.32 2.46
N HIS A 200 12.83 -18.44 1.88
CA HIS A 200 14.23 -18.75 1.53
C HIS A 200 15.11 -18.99 2.76
N ASN A 201 14.72 -18.46 3.92
CA ASN A 201 15.45 -18.61 5.19
C ASN A 201 14.61 -19.40 6.21
N ALA A 202 13.99 -20.51 5.81
CA ALA A 202 13.05 -21.24 6.67
C ALA A 202 13.63 -21.69 8.01
N SER A 203 14.94 -22.02 8.05
CA SER A 203 15.66 -22.40 9.28
C SER A 203 15.95 -21.20 10.21
N SER A 204 15.93 -19.98 9.69
CA SER A 204 16.16 -18.75 10.42
C SER A 204 15.32 -17.61 9.85
N PRO A 205 13.99 -17.65 10.01
CA PRO A 205 13.07 -16.71 9.35
C PRO A 205 13.28 -15.25 9.83
N PHE A 206 13.86 -15.05 10.99
CA PHE A 206 14.18 -13.71 11.50
C PHE A 206 15.27 -13.00 10.68
N ARG A 207 16.11 -13.74 9.95
CA ARG A 207 17.19 -13.20 9.11
C ARG A 207 16.70 -12.20 8.05
N ILE A 208 15.42 -12.28 7.66
CA ILE A 208 14.87 -11.30 6.74
C ILE A 208 14.93 -9.87 7.30
N PHE A 209 14.78 -9.69 8.59
CA PHE A 209 14.84 -8.36 9.22
C PHE A 209 16.27 -7.82 9.26
N GLU A 210 17.28 -8.68 9.38
CA GLU A 210 18.69 -8.30 9.24
C GLU A 210 18.96 -7.82 7.80
N ASN A 211 18.46 -8.56 6.81
CA ASN A 211 18.57 -8.19 5.40
C ASN A 211 17.83 -6.88 5.06
N LEU A 212 16.80 -6.55 5.84
CA LEU A 212 16.05 -5.31 5.74
C LEU A 212 16.67 -4.19 6.59
N HIS A 213 17.78 -4.45 7.26
CA HIS A 213 18.46 -3.50 8.16
C HIS A 213 17.54 -2.92 9.24
N VAL A 214 16.61 -3.74 9.75
CA VAL A 214 15.71 -3.34 10.83
C VAL A 214 16.53 -3.17 12.11
N GLY A 215 16.42 -2.00 12.74
CA GLY A 215 17.21 -1.65 13.92
C GLY A 215 18.60 -1.06 13.62
N ASP A 216 19.01 -1.02 12.36
CA ASP A 216 20.28 -0.42 11.95
C ASP A 216 20.12 1.10 11.85
N ALA A 217 20.89 1.82 12.68
CA ALA A 217 20.85 3.28 12.72
C ALA A 217 21.42 3.96 11.46
N ASP A 218 22.19 3.23 10.66
CA ASP A 218 22.76 3.74 9.42
C ASP A 218 21.76 3.74 8.25
N TYR A 219 20.57 3.19 8.46
CA TYR A 219 19.55 3.12 7.42
C TYR A 219 18.33 3.99 7.75
N GLU A 220 17.78 4.57 6.71
CA GLU A 220 16.47 5.19 6.71
C GLU A 220 15.43 4.20 6.19
N HIS A 221 14.22 4.25 6.75
CA HIS A 221 13.14 3.37 6.37
C HIS A 221 11.86 4.15 6.06
N TRP A 222 11.22 3.78 4.95
CA TRP A 222 9.87 4.24 4.58
C TRP A 222 8.92 3.06 4.67
N LEU A 223 7.89 3.20 5.47
CA LEU A 223 6.84 2.20 5.64
C LEU A 223 5.67 2.58 4.73
N ILE A 224 5.37 1.71 3.77
CA ILE A 224 4.22 1.86 2.88
C ILE A 224 3.08 1.09 3.52
N LEU A 225 2.11 1.83 4.05
CA LEU A 225 1.00 1.32 4.84
C LEU A 225 -0.27 1.25 4.00
N GLY A 226 -1.08 0.22 4.25
CA GLY A 226 -2.41 0.10 3.72
C GLY A 226 -3.37 -0.47 4.74
N ASN A 227 -4.62 -0.05 4.76
CA ASN A 227 -5.60 -0.65 5.64
C ASN A 227 -6.30 -1.87 5.00
N MET A 228 -6.88 -2.72 5.82
CA MET A 228 -7.64 -3.88 5.37
C MET A 228 -9.05 -3.47 4.91
N ARG A 229 -9.55 -4.12 3.84
CA ARG A 229 -10.87 -3.82 3.27
C ARG A 229 -12.01 -3.95 4.28
N ASP A 230 -12.03 -5.06 4.99
CA ASP A 230 -13.14 -5.41 5.88
C ASP A 230 -12.93 -4.91 7.32
N ARG A 231 -11.74 -4.39 7.64
CA ARG A 231 -11.34 -3.84 8.94
C ARG A 231 -10.50 -2.58 8.72
N ARG A 232 -11.17 -1.48 8.39
CA ARG A 232 -10.49 -0.24 7.98
C ARG A 232 -9.57 0.40 9.01
N ASN A 233 -9.79 0.11 10.28
CA ASN A 233 -8.93 0.54 11.38
C ASN A 233 -7.68 -0.35 11.56
N VAL A 234 -7.59 -1.47 10.84
CA VAL A 234 -6.43 -2.36 10.87
C VAL A 234 -5.50 -2.02 9.71
N TRP A 235 -4.34 -1.49 10.05
CA TRP A 235 -3.29 -1.14 9.11
C TRP A 235 -2.22 -2.21 9.04
N VAL A 236 -1.66 -2.41 7.87
CA VAL A 236 -0.58 -3.35 7.61
C VAL A 236 0.51 -2.67 6.79
N ILE A 237 1.75 -3.10 6.95
CA ILE A 237 2.86 -2.67 6.11
C ILE A 237 2.85 -3.52 4.84
N ALA A 238 2.54 -2.89 3.69
CA ALA A 238 2.55 -3.56 2.40
C ALA A 238 3.96 -3.69 1.82
N HIS A 239 4.86 -2.77 2.17
CA HIS A 239 6.28 -2.83 1.83
C HIS A 239 7.08 -1.89 2.74
N MET A 240 8.38 -2.17 2.84
CA MET A 240 9.34 -1.34 3.55
C MET A 240 10.50 -1.01 2.60
N HIS A 241 10.60 0.24 2.18
CA HIS A 241 11.78 0.73 1.47
C HIS A 241 12.85 1.14 2.47
N ARG A 242 14.11 0.89 2.12
CA ARG A 242 15.28 1.22 2.95
C ARG A 242 16.39 1.80 2.10
N GLN A 243 17.12 2.72 2.68
CA GLN A 243 18.33 3.27 2.07
C GLN A 243 19.37 3.58 3.14
N LYS A 244 20.61 3.26 2.85
CA LYS A 244 21.73 3.66 3.71
C LYS A 244 21.82 5.18 3.74
N LYS A 245 21.91 5.76 4.94
CA LYS A 245 22.12 7.19 5.11
C LYS A 245 23.40 7.58 4.41
N ILE A 246 23.35 8.58 3.56
CA ILE A 246 24.55 9.20 3.03
C ILE A 246 25.15 9.99 4.20
N ALA A 247 26.37 9.66 4.61
CA ALA A 247 27.08 10.47 5.59
C ALA A 247 27.04 11.90 5.10
N SER A 248 26.41 12.79 5.84
CA SER A 248 26.34 14.21 5.51
C SER A 248 27.77 14.72 5.46
N ALA A 249 28.30 14.96 4.28
CA ALA A 249 29.38 15.88 4.14
C ALA A 249 28.87 17.19 4.76
N THR A 250 29.42 17.53 5.90
CA THR A 250 29.24 18.73 6.71
C THR A 250 28.45 19.85 6.01
N ASN A 251 27.31 20.21 6.62
CA ASN A 251 26.61 21.49 6.43
C ASN A 251 26.27 21.92 4.98
N ILE A 252 25.17 21.41 4.46
CA ILE A 252 24.33 22.23 3.59
C ILE A 252 23.03 22.52 4.37
N SER A 253 23.18 23.38 5.38
CA SER A 253 22.08 24.19 5.86
C SER A 253 21.66 25.11 4.73
N SER A 254 20.37 25.16 4.43
CA SER A 254 19.72 26.07 3.49
C SER A 254 19.79 25.70 2.00
N LEU A 255 19.15 24.62 1.62
CA LEU A 255 18.29 24.69 0.45
C LEU A 255 16.86 24.60 0.99
N ILE A 256 16.37 25.75 1.44
CA ILE A 256 14.95 26.00 1.55
C ILE A 256 14.42 25.88 0.12
N PHE A 257 13.77 24.78 -0.18
CA PHE A 257 12.90 24.70 -1.34
C PHE A 257 11.69 25.58 -1.02
N ASP A 258 11.75 26.83 -1.45
CA ASP A 258 10.57 27.64 -1.74
C ASP A 258 9.91 27.01 -2.99
N GLY A 259 9.34 25.83 -2.82
CA GLY A 259 8.53 25.17 -3.81
C GLY A 259 7.07 25.49 -3.52
N ASP A 260 6.45 26.20 -4.42
CA ASP A 260 5.00 26.47 -4.43
C ASP A 260 4.20 25.24 -3.98
N GLU A 261 3.50 25.36 -2.86
CA GLU A 261 2.59 24.31 -2.30
C GLU A 261 1.47 23.88 -3.26
N LYS A 262 1.39 24.50 -4.44
CA LYS A 262 0.30 24.30 -5.41
C LYS A 262 0.43 23.07 -6.31
N ASN A 263 1.57 22.38 -6.34
CA ASN A 263 1.81 21.27 -7.28
C ASN A 263 1.96 19.89 -6.61
N TRP A 264 1.40 19.69 -5.43
CA TRP A 264 1.42 18.39 -4.77
C TRP A 264 0.25 17.51 -5.23
N PRO A 265 0.48 16.26 -5.65
CA PRO A 265 -0.61 15.39 -6.12
C PRO A 265 -1.70 15.10 -5.07
N TYR A 266 -1.43 15.35 -3.78
CA TYR A 266 -2.43 15.26 -2.71
C TYR A 266 -3.37 16.47 -2.63
N SER A 267 -2.99 17.65 -3.11
CA SER A 267 -3.88 18.83 -3.09
C SER A 267 -5.06 18.65 -4.06
N GLN A 268 -4.86 17.97 -5.18
CA GLN A 268 -5.95 17.67 -6.11
C GLN A 268 -6.95 16.64 -5.54
N GLN A 269 -6.47 15.70 -4.72
CA GLN A 269 -7.34 14.72 -4.06
C GLN A 269 -8.15 15.35 -2.93
N GLU A 270 -7.62 16.39 -2.29
CA GLU A 270 -8.35 17.19 -1.31
C GLU A 270 -9.50 17.98 -1.94
N GLU A 271 -9.30 18.58 -3.11
CA GLU A 271 -10.38 19.29 -3.84
C GLU A 271 -11.48 18.34 -4.33
N ILE A 272 -11.13 17.14 -4.78
CA ILE A 272 -12.10 16.13 -5.22
C ILE A 272 -12.93 15.64 -4.03
N ASN A 273 -12.32 15.44 -2.87
CA ASN A 273 -13.01 14.97 -1.67
C ASN A 273 -13.84 16.08 -1.00
N ALA A 274 -13.39 17.34 -1.05
CA ALA A 274 -14.14 18.49 -0.51
C ALA A 274 -15.43 18.77 -1.29
N ARG A 275 -15.46 18.50 -2.59
CA ARG A 275 -16.66 18.66 -3.45
C ARG A 275 -17.71 17.56 -3.27
N THR A 276 -17.36 16.44 -2.61
CA THR A 276 -18.26 15.29 -2.43
C THR A 276 -18.89 15.20 -1.04
N VAL A 277 -18.52 16.06 -0.11
CA VAL A 277 -19.12 16.10 1.24
C VAL A 277 -20.12 17.24 1.31
N GLU A 278 -21.38 16.98 0.92
CA GLU A 278 -22.48 17.84 1.35
C GLU A 278 -22.59 17.79 2.89
N PRO A 279 -22.80 18.94 3.57
CA PRO A 279 -22.97 18.95 5.02
C PRO A 279 -24.24 18.20 5.38
N GLN A 280 -24.11 17.12 6.15
CA GLN A 280 -25.26 16.46 6.76
C GLN A 280 -26.00 17.46 7.62
N LYS A 281 -27.28 17.70 7.29
CA LYS A 281 -28.19 18.48 8.10
C LYS A 281 -28.28 17.85 9.50
N THR A 282 -27.86 18.60 10.49
CA THR A 282 -28.08 18.29 11.92
C THR A 282 -29.59 18.30 12.20
N PHE A 283 -30.15 17.14 12.47
CA PHE A 283 -31.48 17.04 13.05
C PHE A 283 -31.34 17.31 14.55
N SER A 284 -31.86 18.46 14.98
CA SER A 284 -32.09 18.77 16.40
C SER A 284 -33.36 18.05 16.85
N PHE A 285 -33.23 17.10 17.77
CA PHE A 285 -34.38 16.62 18.54
C PHE A 285 -34.65 17.65 19.66
N THR A 286 -35.77 18.34 19.58
CA THR A 286 -36.38 19.02 20.72
C THR A 286 -37.21 18.03 21.51
N THR A 287 -37.01 18.02 22.82
CA THR A 287 -37.74 17.29 23.87
C THR A 287 -39.22 17.51 23.82
#